data_af33ae30ca4e355d8799d7bb691fe845
#
_entry.id   af33ae30ca4e355d8799d7bb691fe845
#
_cell.length_a   1.000
_cell.length_b   1.000
_cell.length_c   1.000
_cell.angle_alpha   90.00
_cell.angle_beta   90.00
_cell.angle_gamma   90.00
#
_symmetry.space_group_name_H-M   'P 1'
#
loop_
_entity.id
_entity.type
_entity.pdbx_description
1 polymer ?
#
loop_
_entity_poly.entity_id
_entity_poly.type
_entity_poly.pdbx_seq_one_letter_code
_entity_poly.pdbx_strand_id
1 'polypeptide(L)'
;LLQPPFIPSEEAVEWANRSVDFSKDCGAKVTSLIPTRTGNGAMDRLATAGQFTEPTLDQLEDAMDYGVGLARGRVFADLWDLGRFSSCETCFPQRKARLGKQNDTQQVPIRITCPSCR
;
A
#
# COMPACT_ATOMS: atom_id res chain seq x y z
N LEU A 1 -3.77 -0.29 8.31
CA LEU A 1 -4.41 0.06 7.03
C LEU A 1 -3.62 1.15 6.33
N LEU A 2 -3.48 1.05 5.02
CA LEU A 2 -3.00 2.14 4.19
C LEU A 2 -4.19 3.04 3.84
N GLN A 3 -4.10 4.32 4.15
CA GLN A 3 -5.13 5.33 3.87
C GLN A 3 -6.46 5.01 4.56
N PRO A 4 -6.53 5.00 5.90
CA PRO A 4 -7.83 4.91 6.59
C PRO A 4 -8.64 6.20 6.39
N PRO A 5 -9.95 6.20 6.71
CA PRO A 5 -10.76 7.40 6.66
C PRO A 5 -10.17 8.54 7.50
N PHE A 6 -10.45 9.77 7.09
CA PHE A 6 -10.07 11.01 7.77
C PHE A 6 -8.58 11.36 7.68
N ILE A 7 -7.77 10.55 7.02
CA ILE A 7 -6.36 10.85 6.76
C ILE A 7 -6.24 11.51 5.39
N PRO A 8 -5.60 12.69 5.28
CA PRO A 8 -5.34 13.31 3.99
C PRO A 8 -4.49 12.39 3.10
N SER A 9 -4.79 12.38 1.80
CA SER A 9 -4.12 11.47 0.85
C SER A 9 -2.60 11.66 0.85
N GLU A 10 -2.13 12.90 0.98
CA GLU A 10 -0.70 13.23 1.00
C GLU A 10 0.03 12.70 2.24
N GLU A 11 -0.69 12.33 3.28
CA GLU A 11 -0.12 11.78 4.52
C GLU A 11 -0.21 10.25 4.59
N ALA A 12 -0.82 9.61 3.60
CA ALA A 12 -1.13 8.18 3.65
C ALA A 12 0.11 7.30 3.89
N VAL A 13 1.19 7.56 3.16
CA VAL A 13 2.44 6.79 3.27
C VAL A 13 3.10 7.03 4.62
N GLU A 14 3.16 8.28 5.07
CA GLU A 14 3.76 8.62 6.36
C GLU A 14 3.07 7.87 7.50
N TRP A 15 1.73 7.89 7.55
CA TRP A 15 1.00 7.20 8.60
C TRP A 15 1.11 5.68 8.51
N ALA A 16 1.17 5.13 7.28
CA ALA A 16 1.44 3.70 7.10
C ALA A 16 2.82 3.33 7.63
N ASN A 17 3.84 4.11 7.31
CA ASN A 17 5.21 3.88 7.78
C ASN A 17 5.30 3.94 9.30
N ARG A 18 4.68 4.95 9.92
CA ARG A 18 4.62 5.06 11.38
C ARG A 18 3.91 3.87 12.03
N SER A 19 2.84 3.38 11.38
CA SER A 19 2.12 2.21 11.87
C SER A 19 2.96 0.94 11.80
N VAL A 20 3.75 0.78 10.74
CA VAL A 20 4.71 -0.34 10.63
C VAL A 20 5.76 -0.24 11.74
N ASP A 21 6.38 0.94 11.91
CA ASP A 21 7.37 1.16 12.98
C ASP A 21 6.79 0.80 14.34
N PHE A 22 5.60 1.30 14.65
CA PHE A 22 4.93 1.04 15.91
C PHE A 22 4.68 -0.45 16.12
N SER A 23 4.21 -1.15 15.07
CA SER A 23 3.97 -2.59 15.17
C SER A 23 5.26 -3.36 15.50
N LYS A 24 6.39 -2.97 14.89
CA LYS A 24 7.68 -3.59 15.16
C LYS A 24 8.19 -3.26 16.57
N ASP A 25 8.01 -2.03 17.02
CA ASP A 25 8.36 -1.62 18.38
C ASP A 25 7.56 -2.39 19.43
N CYS A 26 6.31 -2.76 19.10
CA CYS A 26 5.47 -3.61 19.96
C CYS A 26 5.82 -5.11 19.86
N GLY A 27 6.78 -5.48 19.04
CA GLY A 27 7.24 -6.87 18.91
C GLY A 27 6.51 -7.70 17.85
N ALA A 28 5.75 -7.08 16.95
CA ALA A 28 5.10 -7.80 15.86
C ALA A 28 6.14 -8.39 14.91
N LYS A 29 6.05 -9.70 14.68
CA LYS A 29 6.95 -10.40 13.75
C LYS A 29 6.48 -10.30 12.30
N VAL A 30 5.17 -10.13 12.11
CA VAL A 30 4.53 -10.02 10.80
C VAL A 30 3.60 -8.82 10.81
N THR A 31 3.67 -8.00 9.78
CA THR A 31 2.80 -6.84 9.58
C THR A 31 2.27 -6.88 8.15
N SER A 32 0.96 -6.71 7.99
CA SER A 32 0.35 -6.67 6.66
C SER A 32 -0.11 -5.26 6.33
N LEU A 33 0.25 -4.78 5.15
CA LEU A 33 -0.23 -3.51 4.59
C LEU A 33 -1.48 -3.78 3.76
N ILE A 34 -2.61 -3.26 4.21
CA ILE A 34 -3.90 -3.48 3.56
C ILE A 34 -4.44 -2.15 3.05
N PRO A 35 -4.52 -1.96 1.71
CA PRO A 35 -5.14 -0.76 1.15
C PRO A 35 -6.62 -0.69 1.53
N THR A 36 -7.06 0.45 2.03
CA THR A 36 -8.45 0.67 2.40
C THR A 36 -9.29 0.84 1.14
N ARG A 37 -10.43 0.20 1.10
CA ARG A 37 -11.32 0.16 -0.08
C ARG A 37 -12.69 0.72 0.23
N THR A 38 -13.32 1.29 -0.79
CA THR A 38 -14.78 1.51 -0.81
C THR A 38 -15.47 0.18 -1.15
N GLY A 39 -16.79 0.19 -1.22
CA GLY A 39 -17.58 -0.97 -1.58
C GLY A 39 -18.54 -1.45 -0.50
N ASN A 40 -18.54 -0.78 0.64
CA ASN A 40 -19.59 -0.95 1.66
C ASN A 40 -20.24 0.39 1.95
N GLY A 41 -21.45 0.38 2.51
CA GLY A 41 -22.24 1.60 2.66
C GLY A 41 -21.56 2.69 3.49
N ALA A 42 -20.80 2.33 4.51
CA ALA A 42 -20.12 3.29 5.38
C ALA A 42 -18.97 3.98 4.63
N MET A 43 -18.11 3.21 3.98
CA MET A 43 -16.98 3.77 3.24
C MET A 43 -17.43 4.58 2.03
N ASP A 44 -18.49 4.15 1.35
CA ASP A 44 -19.06 4.88 0.22
C ASP A 44 -19.60 6.25 0.65
N ARG A 45 -20.25 6.32 1.80
CA ARG A 45 -20.72 7.60 2.38
C ARG A 45 -19.56 8.51 2.74
N LEU A 46 -18.51 7.98 3.34
CA LEU A 46 -17.32 8.78 3.68
C LEU A 46 -16.62 9.30 2.42
N ALA A 47 -16.53 8.50 1.39
CA ALA A 47 -15.94 8.92 0.12
C ALA A 47 -16.76 10.04 -0.53
N THR A 48 -18.09 9.92 -0.54
CA THR A 48 -18.99 10.95 -1.08
C THR A 48 -18.89 12.25 -0.27
N ALA A 49 -18.69 12.15 1.04
CA ALA A 49 -18.54 13.32 1.92
C ALA A 49 -17.14 13.95 1.87
N GLY A 50 -16.21 13.40 1.08
CA GLY A 50 -14.85 13.91 0.99
C GLY A 50 -13.95 13.55 2.18
N GLN A 51 -14.36 12.59 3.00
CA GLN A 51 -13.65 12.19 4.21
C GLN A 51 -12.82 10.91 4.02
N PHE A 52 -12.86 10.35 2.83
CA PHE A 52 -12.06 9.18 2.46
C PHE A 52 -11.73 9.23 0.97
N THR A 53 -10.47 8.92 0.64
CA THR A 53 -10.00 8.71 -0.73
C THR A 53 -9.25 7.39 -0.76
N GLU A 54 -9.54 6.51 -1.72
CA GLU A 54 -8.81 5.26 -1.85
C GLU A 54 -7.32 5.54 -2.10
N PRO A 55 -6.42 4.70 -1.56
CA PRO A 55 -5.00 4.86 -1.83
C PRO A 55 -4.67 4.51 -3.28
N THR A 56 -3.46 4.88 -3.68
CA THR A 56 -2.92 4.55 -5.00
C THR A 56 -1.95 3.38 -4.90
N LEU A 57 -1.70 2.73 -6.04
CA LEU A 57 -0.68 1.69 -6.12
C LEU A 57 0.71 2.22 -5.76
N ASP A 58 1.01 3.47 -6.16
CA ASP A 58 2.28 4.12 -5.80
C ASP A 58 2.45 4.22 -4.27
N GLN A 59 1.39 4.59 -3.57
CA GLN A 59 1.42 4.68 -2.11
C GLN A 59 1.65 3.32 -1.45
N LEU A 60 1.03 2.27 -1.99
CA LEU A 60 1.26 0.91 -1.49
C LEU A 60 2.71 0.47 -1.72
N GLU A 61 3.26 0.76 -2.90
CA GLU A 61 4.65 0.44 -3.21
C GLU A 61 5.61 1.20 -2.30
N ASP A 62 5.36 2.49 -2.04
CA ASP A 62 6.19 3.29 -1.15
C ASP A 62 6.18 2.73 0.28
N ALA A 63 5.00 2.42 0.80
CA ALA A 63 4.87 1.87 2.15
C ALA A 63 5.50 0.47 2.25
N MET A 64 5.36 -0.35 1.20
CA MET A 64 5.94 -1.69 1.16
C MET A 64 7.46 -1.65 1.09
N ASP A 65 8.01 -0.79 0.25
CA ASP A 65 9.47 -0.61 0.14
C ASP A 65 10.06 -0.15 1.48
N TYR A 66 9.39 0.77 2.14
CA TYR A 66 9.79 1.22 3.49
C TYR A 66 9.76 0.05 4.48
N GLY A 67 8.63 -0.65 4.56
CA GLY A 67 8.44 -1.70 5.55
C GLY A 67 9.40 -2.87 5.38
N VAL A 68 9.58 -3.35 4.15
CA VAL A 68 10.54 -4.43 3.85
C VAL A 68 11.97 -3.95 4.10
N GLY A 69 12.27 -2.71 3.73
CA GLY A 69 13.61 -2.12 3.90
C GLY A 69 14.06 -1.99 5.35
N LEU A 70 13.12 -1.95 6.31
CA LEU A 70 13.47 -1.92 7.74
C LEU A 70 14.20 -3.18 8.20
N ALA A 71 13.99 -4.31 7.53
CA ALA A 71 14.54 -5.62 7.92
C ALA A 71 14.24 -5.98 9.39
N ARG A 72 13.05 -5.62 9.86
CA ARG A 72 12.59 -5.87 11.24
C ARG A 72 11.39 -6.81 11.22
N GLY A 73 11.62 -8.09 10.95
CA GLY A 73 10.56 -9.05 10.75
C GLY A 73 9.99 -8.97 9.34
N ARG A 74 8.81 -9.52 9.12
CA ARG A 74 8.22 -9.65 7.80
C ARG A 74 7.12 -8.60 7.60
N VAL A 75 7.07 -8.05 6.38
CA VAL A 75 6.01 -7.12 5.97
C VAL A 75 5.42 -7.63 4.66
N PHE A 76 4.10 -7.72 4.59
CA PHE A 76 3.38 -8.21 3.42
C PHE A 76 2.41 -7.15 2.91
N ALA A 77 2.27 -7.06 1.61
CA ALA A 77 1.22 -6.28 0.98
C ALA A 77 0.03 -7.20 0.65
N ASP A 78 -1.18 -6.75 0.95
CA ASP A 78 -2.39 -7.40 0.46
C ASP A 78 -2.51 -7.16 -1.04
N LEU A 79 -2.53 -8.23 -1.82
CA LEU A 79 -2.55 -8.16 -3.29
C LEU A 79 -3.95 -8.32 -3.89
N TRP A 80 -4.97 -8.44 -3.05
CA TRP A 80 -6.33 -8.65 -3.54
C TRP A 80 -6.86 -7.39 -4.23
N ASP A 81 -7.41 -7.57 -5.43
CA ASP A 81 -8.08 -6.52 -6.20
C ASP A 81 -7.25 -5.23 -6.38
N LEU A 82 -5.94 -5.39 -6.60
CA LEU A 82 -5.02 -4.25 -6.71
C LEU A 82 -5.29 -3.37 -7.94
N GLY A 83 -5.90 -3.91 -8.98
CA GLY A 83 -6.15 -3.16 -10.22
C GLY A 83 -6.91 -1.86 -9.99
N ARG A 84 -7.78 -1.82 -8.99
CA ARG A 84 -8.55 -0.62 -8.65
C ARG A 84 -7.70 0.57 -8.19
N PHE A 85 -6.49 0.31 -7.70
CA PHE A 85 -5.57 1.35 -7.23
C PHE A 85 -4.57 1.80 -8.29
N SER A 86 -4.55 1.15 -9.45
CA SER A 86 -3.65 1.46 -10.54
C SER A 86 -4.29 2.43 -11.53
N SER A 87 -3.54 3.44 -11.95
CA SER A 87 -3.95 4.37 -13.00
C SER A 87 -3.41 3.98 -14.38
N CYS A 88 -2.62 2.91 -14.49
CA CYS A 88 -1.99 2.50 -15.74
C CYS A 88 -2.10 0.99 -15.93
N GLU A 89 -2.81 0.57 -16.95
CA GLU A 89 -2.97 -0.86 -17.26
C GLU A 89 -1.71 -1.48 -17.85
N THR A 90 -0.87 -0.68 -18.50
CA THR A 90 0.33 -1.18 -19.21
C THR A 90 1.34 -1.77 -18.24
N CYS A 91 1.65 -1.09 -17.14
CA CYS A 91 2.66 -1.57 -16.20
C CYS A 91 2.07 -2.30 -14.98
N PHE A 92 0.75 -2.32 -14.84
CA PHE A 92 0.13 -2.92 -13.66
C PHE A 92 0.54 -4.38 -13.44
N PRO A 93 0.52 -5.27 -14.45
CA PRO A 93 0.91 -6.67 -14.22
C PRO A 93 2.32 -6.82 -13.65
N GLN A 94 3.27 -6.02 -14.14
CA GLN A 94 4.66 -6.05 -13.65
C GLN A 94 4.77 -5.50 -12.23
N ARG A 95 4.03 -4.43 -11.93
CA ARG A 95 4.01 -3.83 -10.60
C ARG A 95 3.40 -4.78 -9.57
N LYS A 96 2.31 -5.45 -9.92
CA LYS A 96 1.71 -6.49 -9.08
C LYS A 96 2.69 -7.64 -8.84
N ALA A 97 3.36 -8.10 -9.88
CA ALA A 97 4.35 -9.17 -9.77
C ALA A 97 5.52 -8.75 -8.86
N ARG A 98 5.95 -7.48 -8.94
CA ARG A 98 6.98 -6.94 -8.05
C ARG A 98 6.57 -7.01 -6.59
N LEU A 99 5.35 -6.59 -6.26
CA LEU A 99 4.83 -6.68 -4.89
C LEU A 99 4.74 -8.13 -4.40
N GLY A 100 4.29 -9.04 -5.26
CA GLY A 100 4.28 -10.47 -4.95
C GLY A 100 5.67 -11.01 -4.64
N LYS A 101 6.67 -10.60 -5.43
CA LYS A 101 8.06 -10.97 -5.17
C LYS A 101 8.57 -10.40 -3.85
N GLN A 102 8.21 -9.17 -3.50
CA GLN A 102 8.55 -8.60 -2.19
C GLN A 102 7.92 -9.42 -1.05
N ASN A 103 6.67 -9.84 -1.20
CA ASN A 103 6.03 -10.72 -0.22
C ASN A 103 6.83 -12.01 -0.02
N ASP A 104 7.27 -12.62 -1.11
CA ASP A 104 7.96 -13.92 -1.06
C ASP A 104 9.39 -13.79 -0.53
N THR A 105 10.13 -12.80 -1.00
CA THR A 105 11.58 -12.68 -0.76
C THR A 105 11.95 -11.77 0.40
N GLN A 106 11.06 -10.85 0.78
CA GLN A 106 11.36 -9.79 1.75
C GLN A 106 12.58 -8.95 1.32
N GLN A 107 12.70 -8.73 0.02
CA GLN A 107 13.72 -7.86 -0.59
C GLN A 107 13.00 -6.72 -1.32
N VAL A 108 13.71 -5.62 -1.58
CA VAL A 108 13.18 -4.49 -2.33
C VAL A 108 13.74 -4.52 -3.76
N PRO A 109 12.99 -5.06 -4.74
CA PRO A 109 13.45 -5.07 -6.12
C PRO A 109 13.43 -3.66 -6.72
N ILE A 110 14.11 -3.49 -7.84
CA ILE A 110 14.10 -2.23 -8.59
C ILE A 110 12.66 -1.89 -9.00
N ARG A 111 12.30 -0.61 -8.89
CA ARG A 111 10.99 -0.11 -9.31
C ARG A 111 10.76 -0.30 -10.80
N ILE A 112 9.53 -0.61 -11.15
CA ILE A 112 9.13 -0.73 -12.55
C ILE A 112 9.03 0.67 -13.15
N THR A 113 9.71 0.89 -14.28
CA THR A 113 9.58 2.11 -15.06
C THR A 113 8.62 1.87 -16.23
N CYS A 114 7.78 2.85 -16.52
CA CYS A 114 6.79 2.75 -17.58
C CYS A 114 6.67 4.06 -18.34
N PRO A 115 6.92 4.07 -19.65
CA PRO A 115 6.79 5.29 -20.45
C PRO A 115 5.36 5.83 -20.47
N SER A 116 4.36 4.96 -20.33
CA SER A 116 2.95 5.34 -20.39
C SER A 116 2.43 6.03 -19.12
N CYS A 117 3.16 5.91 -18.00
CA CYS A 117 2.76 6.50 -16.72
C CYS A 117 3.30 7.92 -16.51
N ARG A 118 4.03 8.43 -17.45
CA ARG A 118 4.74 9.71 -17.31
C ARG A 118 3.90 10.88 -17.75
#